data_fe5682a4965d6be6ee0f9f0b819f5583
#
_entry.id   fe5682a4965d6be6ee0f9f0b819f5583
#
_cell.length_a   1.000
_cell.length_b   1.000
_cell.length_c   1.000
_cell.angle_alpha   90.00
_cell.angle_beta   90.00
_cell.angle_gamma   90.00
#
_symmetry.space_group_name_H-M   'P 1'
#
loop_
_entity.id
_entity.type
_entity.pdbx_description
1 polymer ?
#
loop_
_entity_poly.entity_id
_entity_poly.type
_entity_poly.pdbx_seq_one_letter_code
_entity_poly.pdbx_strand_id
1 'polypeptide(L)'
;LFRSEAQPYIYAGYKIFVAEVASTCNEILLMEYLLKNTTDKKERAYLLNHYLDSFKGTVYRQTQFAEYEMLTNKMYEDGESLTADNLSSVYLELNKKYYGSDIISDEQIAYEWARIPHFYYNFYVYQYATSYCAAFSVAHKILEEGAPAVERYKKFLSGGCSMAPVELLKIAGVNLETPAPIQDALNAFGEIIKEMETLVED
;
A
#
# COMPACT_ATOMS: atom_id res chain seq x y z
N LEU A 1 -7.03 20.10 -6.73
CA LEU A 1 -7.19 21.46 -6.21
C LEU A 1 -5.84 22.07 -5.85
N PHE A 2 -5.15 21.60 -4.80
CA PHE A 2 -3.87 22.14 -4.32
C PHE A 2 -2.83 22.34 -5.44
N ARG A 3 -2.54 21.29 -6.20
CA ARG A 3 -1.52 21.35 -7.28
C ARG A 3 -1.92 22.29 -8.42
N SER A 4 -3.20 22.27 -8.82
CA SER A 4 -3.67 23.09 -9.95
C SER A 4 -3.71 24.58 -9.62
N GLU A 5 -3.79 24.94 -8.34
CA GLU A 5 -3.67 26.31 -7.86
C GLU A 5 -2.21 26.74 -7.67
N ALA A 6 -1.34 25.82 -7.26
CA ALA A 6 0.03 26.13 -6.89
C ALA A 6 1.05 25.99 -8.04
N GLN A 7 0.75 25.16 -9.06
CA GLN A 7 1.69 24.83 -10.13
C GLN A 7 1.23 25.38 -11.48
N PRO A 8 2.16 25.80 -12.36
CA PRO A 8 1.86 26.05 -13.77
C PRO A 8 1.26 24.79 -14.42
N TYR A 9 0.44 24.96 -15.46
CA TYR A 9 -0.26 23.86 -16.12
C TYR A 9 0.63 22.67 -16.46
N ILE A 10 1.84 22.90 -16.96
CA ILE A 10 2.80 21.86 -17.34
C ILE A 10 3.28 20.99 -16.15
N TYR A 11 3.22 21.51 -14.92
CA TYR A 11 3.60 20.82 -13.70
C TYR A 11 2.41 20.43 -12.81
N ALA A 12 1.19 20.79 -13.21
CA ALA A 12 -0.03 20.46 -12.45
C ALA A 12 -0.45 18.97 -12.57
N GLY A 13 0.19 18.18 -13.43
CA GLY A 13 0.07 16.73 -13.48
C GLY A 13 0.60 16.06 -12.19
N TYR A 14 0.50 14.72 -12.12
CA TYR A 14 1.09 13.91 -11.04
C TYR A 14 1.31 12.48 -11.51
N LYS A 15 2.22 11.78 -10.83
CA LYS A 15 2.38 10.33 -10.98
C LYS A 15 1.36 9.62 -10.10
N ILE A 16 0.93 8.43 -10.51
CA ILE A 16 -0.07 7.64 -9.76
C ILE A 16 0.36 7.40 -8.30
N PHE A 17 1.62 7.13 -8.06
CA PHE A 17 2.20 7.00 -6.72
C PHE A 17 1.84 8.19 -5.81
N VAL A 18 1.98 9.42 -6.29
CA VAL A 18 1.64 10.64 -5.51
C VAL A 18 0.14 10.74 -5.21
N ALA A 19 -0.69 10.35 -6.19
CA ALA A 19 -2.15 10.32 -6.00
C ALA A 19 -2.57 9.31 -4.94
N GLU A 20 -1.99 8.12 -4.98
CA GLU A 20 -2.27 7.04 -4.02
C GLU A 20 -1.84 7.43 -2.59
N VAL A 21 -0.69 8.09 -2.43
CA VAL A 21 -0.30 8.63 -1.11
C VAL A 21 -1.34 9.63 -0.59
N ALA A 22 -1.85 10.51 -1.46
CA ALA A 22 -2.82 11.52 -1.06
C ALA A 22 -4.17 10.92 -0.67
N SER A 23 -4.73 9.99 -1.47
CA SER A 23 -6.00 9.33 -1.18
C SER A 23 -5.92 8.47 0.08
N THR A 24 -4.93 7.60 0.15
CA THR A 24 -4.73 6.67 1.27
C THR A 24 -4.44 7.40 2.59
N CYS A 25 -3.69 8.49 2.57
CA CYS A 25 -3.47 9.31 3.78
C CYS A 25 -4.79 9.81 4.37
N ASN A 26 -5.73 10.27 3.54
CA ASN A 26 -7.04 10.71 4.01
C ASN A 26 -7.88 9.54 4.53
N GLU A 27 -7.81 8.36 3.90
CA GLU A 27 -8.50 7.15 4.37
C GLU A 27 -7.98 6.71 5.74
N ILE A 28 -6.66 6.72 5.95
CA ILE A 28 -6.04 6.39 7.23
C ILE A 28 -6.44 7.40 8.31
N LEU A 29 -6.38 8.69 8.02
CA LEU A 29 -6.81 9.73 8.97
C LEU A 29 -8.29 9.58 9.36
N LEU A 30 -9.16 9.20 8.41
CA LEU A 30 -10.56 8.93 8.70
C LEU A 30 -10.71 7.67 9.57
N MET A 31 -9.97 6.61 9.28
CA MET A 31 -9.99 5.37 10.06
C MET A 31 -9.57 5.61 11.50
N GLU A 32 -8.46 6.31 11.72
CA GLU A 32 -7.98 6.69 13.05
C GLU A 32 -9.00 7.56 13.81
N TYR A 33 -9.64 8.50 13.12
CA TYR A 33 -10.71 9.29 13.70
C TYR A 33 -11.91 8.43 14.13
N LEU A 34 -12.35 7.49 13.29
CA LEU A 34 -13.47 6.61 13.61
C LEU A 34 -13.11 5.70 14.80
N LEU A 35 -11.95 5.07 14.79
CA LEU A 35 -11.49 4.22 15.89
C LEU A 35 -11.39 4.99 17.21
N LYS A 36 -10.95 6.25 17.18
CA LYS A 36 -10.87 7.10 18.38
C LYS A 36 -12.24 7.46 18.96
N ASN A 37 -13.27 7.53 18.12
CA ASN A 37 -14.62 7.96 18.52
C ASN A 37 -15.62 6.80 18.70
N THR A 38 -15.21 5.56 18.40
CA THR A 38 -16.05 4.36 18.51
C THR A 38 -15.78 3.67 19.82
N THR A 39 -16.81 3.49 20.63
CA THR A 39 -16.75 2.78 21.93
C THR A 39 -17.50 1.44 21.91
N ASP A 40 -18.38 1.22 20.94
CA ASP A 40 -19.06 -0.06 20.76
C ASP A 40 -18.07 -1.13 20.28
N LYS A 41 -18.05 -2.27 20.98
CA LYS A 41 -17.12 -3.37 20.72
C LYS A 41 -17.27 -3.95 19.31
N LYS A 42 -18.50 -4.11 18.82
CA LYS A 42 -18.76 -4.68 17.48
C LYS A 42 -18.40 -3.71 16.36
N GLU A 43 -18.72 -2.43 16.54
CA GLU A 43 -18.33 -1.41 15.57
C GLU A 43 -16.80 -1.27 15.52
N ARG A 44 -16.14 -1.32 16.68
CA ARG A 44 -14.68 -1.27 16.74
C ARG A 44 -14.04 -2.45 16.06
N ALA A 45 -14.51 -3.68 16.31
CA ALA A 45 -14.05 -4.88 15.63
C ALA A 45 -14.26 -4.82 14.10
N TYR A 46 -15.38 -4.28 13.64
CA TYR A 46 -15.63 -4.06 12.23
C TYR A 46 -14.63 -3.09 11.60
N LEU A 47 -14.35 -1.96 12.27
CA LEU A 47 -13.38 -0.96 11.78
C LEU A 47 -11.97 -1.54 11.73
N LEU A 48 -11.54 -2.26 12.78
CA LEU A 48 -10.22 -2.91 12.81
C LEU A 48 -10.11 -3.97 11.71
N ASN A 49 -11.14 -4.78 11.49
CA ASN A 49 -11.14 -5.76 10.41
C ASN A 49 -11.01 -5.08 9.04
N HIS A 50 -11.73 -3.99 8.80
CA HIS A 50 -11.61 -3.21 7.57
C HIS A 50 -10.19 -2.63 7.39
N TYR A 51 -9.58 -2.15 8.47
CA TYR A 51 -8.21 -1.64 8.45
C TYR A 51 -7.20 -2.75 8.12
N LEU A 52 -7.33 -3.93 8.75
CA LEU A 52 -6.50 -5.11 8.47
C LEU A 52 -6.67 -5.60 7.01
N ASP A 53 -7.89 -5.61 6.50
CA ASP A 53 -8.16 -5.97 5.09
C ASP A 53 -7.52 -4.98 4.11
N SER A 54 -7.46 -3.70 4.45
CA SER A 54 -6.77 -2.70 3.61
C SER A 54 -5.26 -2.94 3.56
N PHE A 55 -4.62 -3.29 4.69
CA PHE A 55 -3.21 -3.71 4.72
C PHE A 55 -2.97 -4.98 3.90
N LYS A 56 -3.81 -6.00 4.11
CA LYS A 56 -3.72 -7.27 3.39
C LYS A 56 -3.86 -7.07 1.87
N GLY A 57 -4.88 -6.32 1.44
CA GLY A 57 -5.18 -6.11 0.03
C GLY A 57 -4.19 -5.19 -0.68
N THR A 58 -3.60 -4.24 0.04
CA THR A 58 -2.74 -3.21 -0.56
C THR A 58 -1.26 -3.48 -0.31
N VAL A 59 -0.85 -3.84 0.90
CA VAL A 59 0.58 -4.09 1.17
C VAL A 59 0.95 -5.52 0.77
N TYR A 60 0.34 -6.54 1.38
CA TYR A 60 0.73 -7.92 1.16
C TYR A 60 0.41 -8.41 -0.25
N ARG A 61 -0.83 -8.22 -0.70
CA ARG A 61 -1.26 -8.69 -2.02
C ARG A 61 -0.51 -8.00 -3.16
N GLN A 62 -0.30 -6.70 -3.08
CA GLN A 62 0.41 -5.99 -4.15
C GLN A 62 1.91 -6.28 -4.13
N THR A 63 2.49 -6.61 -2.97
CA THR A 63 3.86 -7.11 -2.89
C THR A 63 3.98 -8.51 -3.49
N GLN A 64 3.01 -9.40 -3.26
CA GLN A 64 2.93 -10.70 -3.94
C GLN A 64 2.89 -10.53 -5.46
N PHE A 65 2.09 -9.59 -5.97
CA PHE A 65 2.03 -9.31 -7.40
C PHE A 65 3.34 -8.74 -7.95
N ALA A 66 3.99 -7.84 -7.21
CA ALA A 66 5.28 -7.29 -7.61
C ALA A 66 6.39 -8.37 -7.61
N GLU A 67 6.37 -9.29 -6.65
CA GLU A 67 7.29 -10.44 -6.64
C GLU A 67 7.02 -11.38 -7.83
N TYR A 68 5.76 -11.59 -8.17
CA TYR A 68 5.38 -12.35 -9.37
C TYR A 68 5.93 -11.71 -10.65
N GLU A 69 5.75 -10.39 -10.82
CA GLU A 69 6.35 -9.67 -11.96
C GLU A 69 7.86 -9.81 -12.01
N MET A 70 8.54 -9.66 -10.86
CA MET A 70 9.98 -9.79 -10.76
C MET A 70 10.45 -11.19 -11.17
N LEU A 71 9.81 -12.25 -10.67
CA LEU A 71 10.18 -13.64 -10.95
C LEU A 71 9.94 -14.01 -12.42
N THR A 72 8.79 -13.61 -12.97
CA THR A 72 8.47 -13.92 -14.37
C THR A 72 9.37 -13.17 -15.36
N ASN A 73 9.73 -11.92 -15.06
CA ASN A 73 10.71 -11.19 -15.85
C ASN A 73 12.10 -11.85 -15.76
N LYS A 74 12.51 -12.29 -14.58
CA LYS A 74 13.76 -13.01 -14.39
C LYS A 74 13.78 -14.33 -15.17
N MET A 75 12.71 -15.12 -15.14
CA MET A 75 12.59 -16.34 -15.95
C MET A 75 12.82 -16.04 -17.43
N TYR A 76 12.21 -14.97 -17.94
CA TYR A 76 12.40 -14.57 -19.34
C TYR A 76 13.85 -14.17 -19.63
N GLU A 77 14.50 -13.40 -18.76
CA GLU A 77 15.91 -12.99 -18.89
C GLU A 77 16.85 -14.19 -18.84
N ASP A 78 16.54 -15.22 -18.04
CA ASP A 78 17.29 -16.46 -17.93
C ASP A 78 17.02 -17.43 -19.11
N GLY A 79 16.15 -17.05 -20.06
CA GLY A 79 15.82 -17.86 -21.26
C GLY A 79 14.78 -18.95 -21.01
N GLU A 80 14.07 -18.91 -19.91
CA GLU A 80 13.01 -19.86 -19.62
C GLU A 80 11.73 -19.55 -20.41
N SER A 81 10.95 -20.59 -20.73
CA SER A 81 9.68 -20.42 -21.43
C SER A 81 8.57 -19.95 -20.48
N LEU A 82 7.96 -18.82 -20.80
CA LEU A 82 6.78 -18.32 -20.08
C LEU A 82 5.50 -19.03 -20.57
N THR A 83 5.36 -20.31 -20.25
CA THR A 83 4.13 -21.07 -20.54
C THR A 83 3.08 -20.80 -19.46
N ALA A 84 1.80 -21.07 -19.78
CA ALA A 84 0.72 -20.95 -18.79
C ALA A 84 0.98 -21.81 -17.54
N ASP A 85 1.53 -23.00 -17.72
CA ASP A 85 1.83 -23.91 -16.60
C ASP A 85 2.93 -23.34 -15.69
N ASN A 86 4.03 -22.83 -16.26
CA ASN A 86 5.12 -22.24 -15.50
C ASN A 86 4.65 -21.00 -14.74
N LEU A 87 3.92 -20.11 -15.41
CA LEU A 87 3.36 -18.90 -14.81
C LEU A 87 2.39 -19.22 -13.67
N SER A 88 1.51 -20.21 -13.86
CA SER A 88 0.55 -20.63 -12.84
C SER A 88 1.25 -21.30 -11.65
N SER A 89 2.32 -22.08 -11.89
CA SER A 89 3.12 -22.68 -10.83
C SER A 89 3.78 -21.62 -9.94
N VAL A 90 4.42 -20.61 -10.54
CA VAL A 90 5.04 -19.49 -9.81
C VAL A 90 3.98 -18.73 -8.99
N TYR A 91 2.80 -18.48 -9.58
CA TYR A 91 1.74 -17.76 -8.90
C TYR A 91 1.20 -18.53 -7.69
N LEU A 92 0.97 -19.84 -7.83
CA LEU A 92 0.49 -20.71 -6.75
C LEU A 92 1.48 -20.76 -5.58
N GLU A 93 2.77 -20.90 -5.87
CA GLU A 93 3.79 -20.92 -4.82
C GLU A 93 3.87 -19.58 -4.07
N LEU A 94 3.75 -18.45 -4.76
CA LEU A 94 3.67 -17.15 -4.12
C LEU A 94 2.39 -17.02 -3.29
N ASN A 95 1.25 -17.51 -3.79
CA ASN A 95 0.01 -17.47 -3.02
C ASN A 95 0.16 -18.25 -1.69
N LYS A 96 0.71 -19.46 -1.72
CA LYS A 96 1.00 -20.24 -0.51
C LYS A 96 1.98 -19.51 0.44
N LYS A 97 3.02 -18.88 -0.11
CA LYS A 97 3.99 -18.11 0.67
C LYS A 97 3.34 -16.94 1.43
N TYR A 98 2.47 -16.17 0.76
CA TYR A 98 1.88 -14.95 1.33
C TYR A 98 0.68 -15.21 2.24
N TYR A 99 -0.07 -16.28 2.00
CA TYR A 99 -1.25 -16.62 2.80
C TYR A 99 -0.98 -17.66 3.89
N GLY A 100 0.16 -18.35 3.83
CA GLY A 100 0.55 -19.36 4.83
C GLY A 100 -0.21 -20.67 4.72
N SER A 101 0.14 -21.60 5.63
CA SER A 101 -0.39 -22.96 5.63
C SER A 101 -1.83 -23.10 6.13
N ASP A 102 -2.31 -22.11 6.87
CA ASP A 102 -3.65 -22.14 7.49
C ASP A 102 -4.76 -21.75 6.53
N ILE A 103 -4.38 -21.24 5.35
CA ILE A 103 -5.29 -20.90 4.26
C ILE A 103 -5.13 -21.92 3.14
N ILE A 104 -6.28 -22.48 2.71
CA ILE A 104 -6.30 -23.40 1.57
C ILE A 104 -6.12 -22.60 0.28
N SER A 105 -4.97 -22.82 -0.37
CA SER A 105 -4.73 -22.33 -1.74
C SER A 105 -5.21 -23.39 -2.71
N ASP A 106 -6.43 -23.24 -3.24
CA ASP A 106 -6.97 -24.16 -4.23
C ASP A 106 -6.25 -24.05 -5.58
N GLU A 107 -6.44 -25.06 -6.44
CA GLU A 107 -5.77 -25.09 -7.76
C GLU A 107 -6.23 -23.95 -8.68
N GLN A 108 -7.43 -23.42 -8.48
CA GLN A 108 -8.00 -22.36 -9.31
C GLN A 108 -7.28 -21.04 -9.09
N ILE A 109 -6.79 -20.78 -7.88
CA ILE A 109 -6.04 -19.54 -7.59
C ILE A 109 -4.76 -19.44 -8.42
N ALA A 110 -4.19 -20.55 -8.87
CA ALA A 110 -3.00 -20.57 -9.73
C ALA A 110 -3.18 -19.77 -11.03
N TYR A 111 -4.41 -19.63 -11.50
CA TYR A 111 -4.74 -18.93 -12.75
C TYR A 111 -5.12 -17.46 -12.57
N GLU A 112 -5.10 -16.95 -11.34
CA GLU A 112 -5.54 -15.57 -11.06
C GLU A 112 -4.70 -14.53 -11.82
N TRP A 113 -3.42 -14.77 -12.03
CA TRP A 113 -2.53 -13.88 -12.77
C TRP A 113 -3.08 -13.50 -14.16
N ALA A 114 -3.77 -14.42 -14.83
CA ALA A 114 -4.27 -14.22 -16.20
C ALA A 114 -5.37 -13.14 -16.28
N ARG A 115 -6.09 -12.85 -15.18
CA ARG A 115 -7.14 -11.83 -15.13
C ARG A 115 -6.67 -10.47 -14.63
N ILE A 116 -5.39 -10.33 -14.22
CA ILE A 116 -4.85 -9.10 -13.65
C ILE A 116 -4.26 -8.22 -14.76
N PRO A 117 -4.97 -7.17 -15.23
CA PRO A 117 -4.49 -6.37 -16.36
C PRO A 117 -3.23 -5.57 -16.02
N HIS A 118 -2.96 -5.33 -14.73
CA HIS A 118 -1.80 -4.57 -14.27
C HIS A 118 -0.46 -5.22 -14.62
N PHE A 119 -0.40 -6.53 -14.79
CA PHE A 119 0.82 -7.22 -15.23
C PHE A 119 1.25 -6.87 -16.66
N TYR A 120 0.35 -6.26 -17.44
CA TYR A 120 0.67 -5.74 -18.78
C TYR A 120 1.22 -4.30 -18.75
N TYR A 121 1.36 -3.68 -17.57
CA TYR A 121 1.83 -2.30 -17.41
C TYR A 121 3.25 -2.20 -16.82
N ASN A 122 4.09 -3.20 -16.97
CA ASN A 122 5.49 -3.27 -16.54
C ASN A 122 5.76 -2.60 -15.18
N PHE A 123 5.88 -3.41 -14.15
CA PHE A 123 6.23 -2.98 -12.79
C PHE A 123 5.32 -1.87 -12.23
N TYR A 124 4.03 -1.99 -12.46
CA TYR A 124 3.07 -1.00 -12.00
C TYR A 124 2.63 -1.23 -10.55
N VAL A 125 2.41 -2.49 -10.15
CA VAL A 125 1.68 -2.83 -8.92
C VAL A 125 2.42 -2.53 -7.61
N TYR A 126 3.76 -2.52 -7.62
CA TYR A 126 4.55 -2.20 -6.42
C TYR A 126 4.23 -0.80 -5.86
N GLN A 127 3.74 0.10 -6.72
CA GLN A 127 3.40 1.47 -6.34
C GLN A 127 2.29 1.52 -5.29
N TYR A 128 1.37 0.57 -5.28
CA TYR A 128 0.30 0.50 -4.29
C TYR A 128 0.84 0.19 -2.89
N ALA A 129 1.69 -0.82 -2.76
CA ALA A 129 2.27 -1.17 -1.46
C ALA A 129 3.17 -0.06 -0.90
N THR A 130 4.03 0.50 -1.75
CA THR A 130 4.95 1.57 -1.34
C THR A 130 4.23 2.87 -1.01
N SER A 131 3.21 3.26 -1.78
CA SER A 131 2.42 4.45 -1.51
C SER A 131 1.56 4.30 -0.25
N TYR A 132 1.04 3.10 0.03
CA TYR A 132 0.31 2.83 1.26
C TYR A 132 1.19 3.05 2.50
N CYS A 133 2.39 2.46 2.53
CA CYS A 133 3.33 2.65 3.64
C CYS A 133 3.76 4.12 3.80
N ALA A 134 3.97 4.82 2.69
CA ALA A 134 4.27 6.25 2.71
C ALA A 134 3.11 7.07 3.26
N ALA A 135 1.87 6.79 2.82
CA ALA A 135 0.66 7.45 3.29
C ALA A 135 0.44 7.20 4.79
N PHE A 136 0.68 5.97 5.25
CA PHE A 136 0.64 5.60 6.65
C PHE A 136 1.57 6.50 7.48
N SER A 137 2.85 6.58 7.08
CA SER A 137 3.84 7.42 7.77
C SER A 137 3.46 8.91 7.75
N VAL A 138 2.89 9.43 6.65
CA VAL A 138 2.41 10.81 6.58
C VAL A 138 1.24 11.04 7.54
N ALA A 139 0.25 10.13 7.55
CA ALA A 139 -0.92 10.24 8.41
C ALA A 139 -0.54 10.21 9.90
N HIS A 140 0.35 9.29 10.30
CA HIS A 140 0.83 9.22 11.68
C HIS A 140 1.60 10.48 12.09
N LYS A 141 2.46 11.03 11.23
CA LYS A 141 3.11 12.32 11.50
C LYS A 141 2.10 13.46 11.69
N ILE A 142 1.01 13.46 10.93
CA ILE A 142 -0.07 14.46 11.10
C ILE A 142 -0.73 14.29 12.48
N LEU A 143 -0.98 13.07 12.92
CA LEU A 143 -1.61 12.78 14.22
C LEU A 143 -0.68 13.10 15.40
N GLU A 144 0.62 12.86 15.26
CA GLU A 144 1.61 13.07 16.32
C GLU A 144 2.08 14.53 16.41
N GLU A 145 2.42 15.16 15.28
CA GLU A 145 3.04 16.48 15.23
C GLU A 145 2.01 17.62 15.03
N GLY A 146 0.80 17.30 14.55
CA GLY A 146 -0.27 18.29 14.34
C GLY A 146 0.02 19.27 13.20
N ALA A 147 -0.22 20.56 13.45
CA ALA A 147 -0.16 21.62 12.43
C ALA A 147 1.13 21.67 11.60
N PRO A 148 2.34 21.49 12.14
CA PRO A 148 3.56 21.47 11.33
C PRO A 148 3.56 20.37 10.27
N ALA A 149 3.10 19.15 10.58
CA ALA A 149 3.00 18.06 9.63
C ALA A 149 1.90 18.30 8.59
N VAL A 150 0.78 18.88 8.98
CA VAL A 150 -0.28 19.29 8.05
C VAL A 150 0.25 20.27 7.02
N GLU A 151 1.04 21.26 7.41
CA GLU A 151 1.62 22.23 6.47
C GLU A 151 2.64 21.57 5.50
N ARG A 152 3.44 20.61 5.97
CA ARG A 152 4.30 19.81 5.09
C ARG A 152 3.50 18.97 4.11
N TYR A 153 2.41 18.34 4.59
CA TYR A 153 1.52 17.55 3.74
C TYR A 153 0.84 18.41 2.67
N LYS A 154 0.35 19.61 3.00
CA LYS A 154 -0.20 20.55 2.02
C LYS A 154 0.82 20.97 0.97
N LYS A 155 2.09 21.18 1.36
CA LYS A 155 3.17 21.45 0.41
C LYS A 155 3.41 20.26 -0.53
N PHE A 156 3.40 19.03 -0.01
CA PHE A 156 3.45 17.83 -0.84
C PHE A 156 2.29 17.78 -1.85
N LEU A 157 1.05 17.99 -1.40
CA LEU A 157 -0.13 18.03 -2.27
C LEU A 157 -0.06 19.13 -3.34
N SER A 158 0.64 20.21 -3.07
CA SER A 158 0.81 21.34 -3.98
C SER A 158 1.92 21.13 -5.02
N GLY A 159 2.75 20.10 -4.88
CA GLY A 159 3.95 19.91 -5.69
C GLY A 159 3.70 19.45 -7.13
N GLY A 160 2.57 18.79 -7.41
CA GLY A 160 2.30 18.25 -8.75
C GLY A 160 3.42 17.31 -9.25
N CYS A 161 3.92 17.56 -10.47
CA CYS A 161 5.09 16.88 -11.03
C CYS A 161 6.33 17.80 -11.13
N SER A 162 6.46 18.78 -10.25
CA SER A 162 7.59 19.73 -10.24
C SER A 162 8.94 19.07 -9.86
N MET A 163 8.90 17.89 -9.25
CA MET A 163 10.07 17.09 -8.89
C MET A 163 9.76 15.59 -8.90
N ALA A 164 10.78 14.74 -8.70
CA ALA A 164 10.60 13.30 -8.60
C ALA A 164 9.69 12.94 -7.41
N PRO A 165 8.83 11.89 -7.53
CA PRO A 165 7.88 11.52 -6.49
C PRO A 165 8.49 11.26 -5.10
N VAL A 166 9.67 10.62 -5.04
CA VAL A 166 10.38 10.35 -3.78
C VAL A 166 10.87 11.65 -3.14
N GLU A 167 11.40 12.58 -3.93
CA GLU A 167 11.82 13.91 -3.44
C GLU A 167 10.62 14.74 -2.96
N LEU A 168 9.51 14.65 -3.68
CA LEU A 168 8.27 15.30 -3.29
C LEU A 168 7.76 14.76 -1.94
N LEU A 169 7.86 13.44 -1.72
CA LEU A 169 7.46 12.79 -0.47
C LEU A 169 8.33 13.22 0.72
N LYS A 170 9.61 13.49 0.51
CA LYS A 170 10.52 14.03 1.55
C LYS A 170 10.02 15.38 2.10
N ILE A 171 9.29 16.16 1.30
CA ILE A 171 8.62 17.40 1.78
C ILE A 171 7.59 17.08 2.86
N ALA A 172 6.85 15.97 2.72
CA ALA A 172 5.92 15.51 3.75
C ALA A 172 6.62 14.88 4.98
N GLY A 173 7.95 14.78 4.96
CA GLY A 173 8.76 14.22 6.05
C GLY A 173 8.93 12.70 6.00
N VAL A 174 8.71 12.09 4.84
CA VAL A 174 8.84 10.63 4.65
C VAL A 174 9.88 10.32 3.57
N ASN A 175 10.79 9.42 3.87
CA ASN A 175 11.87 9.03 2.96
C ASN A 175 11.82 7.52 2.66
N LEU A 176 11.37 7.16 1.45
CA LEU A 176 11.33 5.77 0.97
C LEU A 176 12.68 5.21 0.48
N GLU A 177 13.75 6.00 0.52
CA GLU A 177 15.11 5.47 0.31
C GLU A 177 15.62 4.66 1.52
N THR A 178 14.85 4.66 2.60
CA THR A 178 15.10 3.86 3.80
C THR A 178 13.94 2.90 4.05
N PRO A 179 14.14 1.78 4.75
CA PRO A 179 13.07 0.84 5.07
C PRO A 179 12.11 1.36 6.15
N ALA A 180 12.42 2.47 6.82
CA ALA A 180 11.67 2.95 7.99
C ALA A 180 10.15 3.10 7.73
N PRO A 181 9.68 3.77 6.66
CA PRO A 181 8.24 3.91 6.45
C PRO A 181 7.49 2.59 6.27
N ILE A 182 8.16 1.59 5.69
CA ILE A 182 7.60 0.24 5.51
C ILE A 182 7.57 -0.47 6.87
N GLN A 183 8.65 -0.39 7.64
CA GLN A 183 8.73 -1.01 8.97
C GLN A 183 7.69 -0.41 9.93
N ASP A 184 7.50 0.91 9.91
CA ASP A 184 6.51 1.59 10.74
C ASP A 184 5.09 1.11 10.41
N ALA A 185 4.75 1.00 9.14
CA ALA A 185 3.46 0.49 8.70
C ALA A 185 3.24 -0.98 9.13
N LEU A 186 4.26 -1.84 8.99
CA LEU A 186 4.17 -3.25 9.41
C LEU A 186 4.09 -3.40 10.93
N ASN A 187 4.79 -2.58 11.70
CA ASN A 187 4.68 -2.58 13.16
C ASN A 187 3.26 -2.21 13.60
N ALA A 188 2.68 -1.17 13.02
CA ALA A 188 1.31 -0.77 13.32
C ALA A 188 0.29 -1.86 12.91
N PHE A 189 0.49 -2.53 11.79
CA PHE A 189 -0.33 -3.68 11.41
C PHE A 189 -0.31 -4.76 12.51
N GLY A 190 0.86 -5.07 13.06
CA GLY A 190 0.99 -6.00 14.19
C GLY A 190 0.25 -5.55 15.46
N GLU A 191 0.24 -4.25 15.77
CA GLU A 191 -0.51 -3.72 16.91
C GLU A 191 -2.04 -3.78 16.67
N ILE A 192 -2.49 -3.50 15.46
CA ILE A 192 -3.91 -3.62 15.08
C ILE A 192 -4.39 -5.07 15.21
N ILE A 193 -3.57 -6.06 14.82
CA ILE A 193 -3.88 -7.49 15.00
C ILE A 193 -4.07 -7.81 16.49
N LYS A 194 -3.13 -7.41 17.34
CA LYS A 194 -3.20 -7.65 18.79
C LYS A 194 -4.46 -7.05 19.41
N GLU A 195 -4.82 -5.83 19.00
CA GLU A 195 -6.05 -5.20 19.45
C GLU A 195 -7.29 -6.00 19.00
N MET A 196 -7.31 -6.44 17.75
CA MET A 196 -8.40 -7.28 17.22
C MET A 196 -8.53 -8.60 17.98
N GLU A 197 -7.42 -9.27 18.28
CA GLU A 197 -7.40 -10.51 19.07
C GLU A 197 -8.06 -10.31 20.44
N THR A 198 -7.74 -9.22 21.15
CA THR A 198 -8.36 -8.93 22.46
C THR A 198 -9.86 -8.70 22.38
N LEU A 199 -10.38 -8.26 21.23
CA LEU A 199 -11.81 -8.03 21.04
C LEU A 199 -12.59 -9.32 20.70
N VAL A 200 -11.93 -10.31 20.13
CA VAL A 200 -12.56 -11.55 19.66
C VAL A 200 -12.53 -12.63 20.74
N GLU A 201 -11.54 -12.61 21.63
CA GLU A 201 -11.39 -13.59 22.73
C GLU A 201 -12.39 -13.40 23.88
N ASP A 202 -13.01 -12.22 24.03
CA ASP A 202 -14.09 -11.90 25.00
C ASP A 202 -15.50 -12.07 24.43
#